data_12fab415b4abca8b46ac5ff5b0bef6ce
#
_entry.id   12fab415b4abca8b46ac5ff5b0bef6ce
#
_cell.length_a   1.000
_cell.length_b   1.000
_cell.length_c   1.000
_cell.angle_alpha   90.00
_cell.angle_beta   90.00
_cell.angle_gamma   90.00
#
_symmetry.space_group_name_H-M   'P 1'
#
loop_
_entity.id
_entity.type
_entity.pdbx_description
1 polymer ?
#
loop_
_entity_poly.entity_id
_entity_poly.type
_entity_poly.pdbx_seq_one_letter_code
_entity_poly.pdbx_strand_id
1 'polypeptide(L)'
;MLLALPLVITSCDDHGHLDTALHIGHVVCSDGQTLSVEECERLHKEPVAVVFSVSANGEDGEGLAVGLRELSPVEFSDTLGVAQGTSADTEKKDGNANTYAMYSNNKAGSPLADAVFSVWRYGQSAYIPSVAEMRLLYAALPVINPLLARCGGDAISLHDDGCWYWSSTEVSGQASAKAWLYSLGTGAMQETPKTEAHPARVIITLRK
;
A
#
# COMPACT_ATOMS: atom_id res chain seq x y z
N MET A 1 18.06 38.77 -58.64
CA MET A 1 16.89 38.88 -57.80
C MET A 1 16.71 37.56 -57.09
N LEU A 2 17.29 37.44 -55.88
CA LEU A 2 17.23 36.22 -55.08
C LEU A 2 16.00 36.29 -54.15
N LEU A 3 15.05 35.37 -54.34
CA LEU A 3 13.93 35.20 -53.44
C LEU A 3 14.40 34.39 -52.20
N ALA A 4 14.39 35.02 -51.03
CA ALA A 4 14.57 34.34 -49.75
C ALA A 4 13.22 33.78 -49.30
N LEU A 5 13.12 32.46 -49.15
CA LEU A 5 11.98 31.74 -48.59
C LEU A 5 12.09 31.78 -47.08
N PRO A 6 11.06 32.19 -46.30
CA PRO A 6 11.12 32.12 -44.86
C PRO A 6 10.90 30.68 -44.37
N LEU A 7 11.83 30.18 -43.61
CA LEU A 7 11.73 28.90 -42.88
C LEU A 7 10.80 29.11 -41.70
N VAL A 8 9.55 28.63 -41.78
CA VAL A 8 8.62 28.58 -40.65
C VAL A 8 9.01 27.37 -39.81
N ILE A 9 9.65 27.64 -38.67
CA ILE A 9 9.87 26.61 -37.63
C ILE A 9 8.56 26.57 -36.84
N THR A 10 7.70 25.58 -37.12
CA THR A 10 6.60 25.22 -36.21
C THR A 10 7.20 24.47 -35.03
N SER A 11 7.45 25.19 -33.93
CA SER A 11 7.65 24.58 -32.64
C SER A 11 6.32 23.94 -32.21
N CYS A 12 6.19 22.62 -32.32
CA CYS A 12 5.17 21.89 -31.59
C CYS A 12 5.61 21.85 -30.13
N ASP A 13 5.17 22.82 -29.34
CA ASP A 13 5.12 22.69 -27.90
C ASP A 13 4.03 21.67 -27.57
N ASP A 14 4.40 20.40 -27.58
CA ASP A 14 3.59 19.35 -27.02
C ASP A 14 3.72 19.46 -25.50
N HIS A 15 2.97 20.41 -24.92
CA HIS A 15 2.73 20.45 -23.48
C HIS A 15 1.79 19.28 -23.18
N GLY A 16 2.36 18.07 -23.10
CA GLY A 16 1.65 16.91 -22.60
C GLY A 16 1.04 17.27 -21.26
N HIS A 17 -0.28 17.40 -21.21
CA HIS A 17 -1.00 17.54 -19.95
C HIS A 17 -0.64 16.35 -19.08
N LEU A 18 0.02 16.59 -17.94
CA LEU A 18 0.25 15.56 -16.93
C LEU A 18 -1.10 15.00 -16.50
N ASP A 19 -1.28 13.70 -16.69
CA ASP A 19 -2.45 13.02 -16.15
C ASP A 19 -2.28 12.91 -14.62
N THR A 20 -3.01 13.76 -13.91
CA THR A 20 -3.02 13.79 -12.44
C THR A 20 -4.18 13.00 -11.85
N ALA A 21 -5.00 12.33 -12.67
CA ALA A 21 -6.03 11.44 -12.18
C ALA A 21 -5.43 10.19 -11.53
N LEU A 22 -6.10 9.65 -10.51
CA LEU A 22 -5.67 8.38 -9.90
C LEU A 22 -6.02 7.22 -10.81
N HIS A 23 -5.02 6.42 -11.16
CA HIS A 23 -5.18 5.16 -11.90
C HIS A 23 -4.47 4.02 -11.18
N ILE A 24 -5.02 2.81 -11.26
CA ILE A 24 -4.32 1.61 -10.80
C ILE A 24 -3.03 1.46 -11.63
N GLY A 25 -1.91 1.26 -10.95
CA GLY A 25 -0.59 1.19 -11.57
C GLY A 25 0.16 2.52 -11.62
N HIS A 26 -0.48 3.65 -11.30
CA HIS A 26 0.27 4.88 -11.06
C HIS A 26 1.15 4.76 -9.82
N VAL A 27 2.20 5.55 -9.75
CA VAL A 27 3.12 5.60 -8.61
C VAL A 27 2.93 6.90 -7.84
N VAL A 28 3.01 6.79 -6.52
CA VAL A 28 3.10 7.93 -5.61
C VAL A 28 4.57 8.27 -5.45
N CYS A 29 4.92 9.52 -5.69
CA CYS A 29 6.27 10.02 -5.55
C CYS A 29 6.50 10.61 -4.15
N SER A 30 7.77 10.75 -3.76
CA SER A 30 8.16 11.28 -2.45
C SER A 30 7.72 12.72 -2.20
N ASP A 31 7.42 13.48 -3.25
CA ASP A 31 6.87 14.83 -3.20
C ASP A 31 5.32 14.87 -3.15
N GLY A 32 4.68 13.71 -3.05
CA GLY A 32 3.22 13.56 -2.97
C GLY A 32 2.49 13.56 -4.31
N GLN A 33 3.19 13.73 -5.44
CA GLN A 33 2.55 13.62 -6.75
C GLN A 33 2.27 12.16 -7.10
N THR A 34 1.16 11.93 -7.80
CA THR A 34 0.81 10.61 -8.35
C THR A 34 0.88 10.68 -9.87
N LEU A 35 1.72 9.85 -10.47
CA LEU A 35 2.08 9.88 -11.89
C LEU A 35 2.08 8.48 -12.48
N SER A 36 2.06 8.36 -13.81
CA SER A 36 2.45 7.09 -14.46
C SER A 36 3.93 6.76 -14.14
N VAL A 37 4.30 5.50 -14.24
CA VAL A 37 5.70 5.09 -14.01
C VAL A 37 6.63 5.77 -15.00
N GLU A 38 6.21 5.86 -16.27
CA GLU A 38 6.95 6.51 -17.35
C GLU A 38 7.20 8.00 -17.05
N GLU A 39 6.19 8.68 -16.53
CA GLU A 39 6.28 10.10 -16.21
C GLU A 39 7.16 10.33 -14.96
N CYS A 40 7.04 9.45 -13.96
CA CYS A 40 7.91 9.45 -12.79
C CYS A 40 9.39 9.29 -13.19
N GLU A 41 9.69 8.34 -14.07
CA GLU A 41 11.04 8.11 -14.60
C GLU A 41 11.54 9.31 -15.41
N ARG A 42 10.72 9.84 -16.32
CA ARG A 42 11.05 11.01 -17.17
C ARG A 42 11.37 12.26 -16.32
N LEU A 43 10.63 12.45 -15.23
CA LEU A 43 10.81 13.58 -14.32
C LEU A 43 11.87 13.31 -13.23
N HIS A 44 12.51 12.14 -13.24
CA HIS A 44 13.51 11.72 -12.24
C HIS A 44 12.98 11.83 -10.79
N LYS A 45 11.68 11.51 -10.59
CA LYS A 45 11.08 11.50 -9.26
C LYS A 45 11.31 10.18 -8.55
N GLU A 46 11.34 10.24 -7.23
CA GLU A 46 11.51 9.07 -6.38
C GLU A 46 10.15 8.43 -6.08
N PRO A 47 9.85 7.21 -6.59
CA PRO A 47 8.61 6.51 -6.26
C PRO A 47 8.67 5.96 -4.83
N VAL A 48 7.53 5.97 -4.12
CA VAL A 48 7.40 5.46 -2.75
C VAL A 48 6.30 4.43 -2.57
N ALA A 49 5.30 4.44 -3.45
CA ALA A 49 4.19 3.48 -3.42
C ALA A 49 3.57 3.32 -4.81
N VAL A 50 2.82 2.23 -5.03
CA VAL A 50 2.09 1.96 -6.27
C VAL A 50 0.60 1.89 -5.97
N VAL A 51 -0.22 2.62 -6.74
CA VAL A 51 -1.68 2.66 -6.60
C VAL A 51 -2.27 1.32 -7.02
N PHE A 52 -3.04 0.68 -6.12
CA PHE A 52 -3.67 -0.61 -6.39
C PHE A 52 -5.21 -0.57 -6.34
N SER A 53 -5.79 0.51 -5.82
CA SER A 53 -7.24 0.69 -5.78
C SER A 53 -7.59 2.15 -5.95
N VAL A 54 -8.68 2.42 -6.69
CA VAL A 54 -9.23 3.77 -6.89
C VAL A 54 -10.72 3.69 -6.59
N SER A 55 -11.26 4.71 -5.92
CA SER A 55 -12.70 4.79 -5.65
C SER A 55 -13.50 4.85 -6.96
N ALA A 56 -14.55 4.05 -7.06
CA ALA A 56 -15.37 3.97 -8.27
C ALA A 56 -16.07 5.29 -8.63
N ASN A 57 -16.29 6.16 -7.66
CA ASN A 57 -17.02 7.40 -7.86
C ASN A 57 -16.13 8.57 -8.29
N GLY A 58 -14.81 8.44 -8.22
CA GLY A 58 -13.85 9.48 -8.66
C GLY A 58 -14.04 10.87 -8.04
N GLU A 59 -15.17 11.08 -7.35
CA GLU A 59 -15.60 12.37 -6.82
C GLU A 59 -14.71 12.84 -5.67
N ASP A 60 -14.17 11.92 -4.88
CA ASP A 60 -13.33 12.26 -3.72
C ASP A 60 -11.84 12.01 -3.96
N GLY A 61 -11.44 11.51 -5.13
CA GLY A 61 -10.05 11.20 -5.47
C GLY A 61 -9.39 10.25 -4.48
N GLU A 62 -10.18 9.42 -3.81
CA GLU A 62 -9.67 8.43 -2.87
C GLU A 62 -9.13 7.22 -3.61
N GLY A 63 -7.96 6.78 -3.18
CA GLY A 63 -7.29 5.60 -3.68
C GLY A 63 -6.43 4.98 -2.59
N LEU A 64 -6.00 3.76 -2.83
CA LEU A 64 -5.06 3.05 -1.96
C LEU A 64 -3.79 2.74 -2.75
N ALA A 65 -2.64 2.98 -2.13
CA ALA A 65 -1.34 2.62 -2.70
C ALA A 65 -0.55 1.75 -1.72
N VAL A 66 0.17 0.75 -2.24
CA VAL A 66 1.03 -0.13 -1.47
C VAL A 66 2.46 0.38 -1.49
N GLY A 67 3.12 0.39 -0.33
CA GLY A 67 4.51 0.78 -0.18
C GLY A 67 5.45 -0.14 -0.96
N LEU A 68 6.55 0.41 -1.48
CA LEU A 68 7.53 -0.33 -2.27
C LEU A 68 8.25 -1.41 -1.48
N ARG A 69 8.38 -1.25 -0.14
CA ARG A 69 9.13 -2.17 0.71
C ARG A 69 8.22 -3.03 1.57
N GLU A 70 8.67 -4.26 1.76
CA GLU A 70 8.10 -5.19 2.73
C GLU A 70 8.65 -4.88 4.13
N LEU A 71 7.81 -5.01 5.14
CA LEU A 71 8.27 -5.04 6.52
C LEU A 71 8.80 -6.42 6.85
N SER A 72 9.96 -6.46 7.52
CA SER A 72 10.51 -7.71 8.04
C SER A 72 9.51 -8.42 8.94
N PRO A 73 9.60 -9.76 9.05
CA PRO A 73 8.71 -10.51 9.94
C PRO A 73 8.77 -9.98 11.38
N VAL A 74 7.60 -9.63 11.91
CA VAL A 74 7.39 -9.18 13.29
C VAL A 74 6.08 -9.75 13.84
N GLU A 75 5.93 -9.75 15.16
CA GLU A 75 4.71 -10.18 15.83
C GLU A 75 3.61 -9.12 15.72
N PHE A 76 2.38 -9.56 15.57
CA PHE A 76 1.20 -8.71 15.63
C PHE A 76 1.05 -8.07 17.03
N SER A 77 1.35 -8.85 18.07
CA SER A 77 1.32 -8.43 19.48
C SER A 77 2.44 -9.14 20.25
N ASP A 78 3.04 -8.44 21.20
CA ASP A 78 4.10 -8.95 22.08
C ASP A 78 3.59 -9.95 23.13
N THR A 79 2.26 -10.07 23.30
CA THR A 79 1.64 -10.95 24.29
C THR A 79 0.30 -11.50 23.80
N LEU A 80 -0.13 -12.59 24.40
CA LEU A 80 -1.46 -13.18 24.26
C LEU A 80 -2.34 -12.82 25.46
N GLY A 81 -3.65 -13.01 25.31
CA GLY A 81 -4.64 -12.72 26.36
C GLY A 81 -5.21 -11.31 26.33
N VAL A 82 -4.67 -10.42 25.49
CA VAL A 82 -5.14 -9.04 25.31
C VAL A 82 -5.52 -8.78 23.85
N ALA A 83 -6.75 -8.31 23.62
CA ALA A 83 -7.14 -7.81 22.31
C ALA A 83 -6.44 -6.47 22.03
N GLN A 84 -6.01 -6.25 20.79
CA GLN A 84 -5.40 -4.99 20.37
C GLN A 84 -6.43 -3.89 20.11
N GLY A 85 -7.72 -4.26 20.13
CA GLY A 85 -8.82 -3.32 19.90
C GLY A 85 -9.10 -3.04 18.43
N THR A 86 -8.59 -3.88 17.55
CA THR A 86 -8.89 -3.81 16.12
C THR A 86 -10.30 -4.35 15.85
N SER A 87 -10.88 -3.99 14.71
CA SER A 87 -12.10 -4.62 14.22
C SER A 87 -11.83 -6.09 13.86
N ALA A 88 -12.79 -6.96 14.19
CA ALA A 88 -12.80 -8.36 13.73
C ALA A 88 -13.66 -8.56 12.46
N ASP A 89 -14.15 -7.47 11.87
CA ASP A 89 -14.98 -7.50 10.66
C ASP A 89 -14.08 -7.55 9.42
N THR A 90 -14.08 -8.70 8.75
CA THR A 90 -13.25 -8.94 7.56
C THR A 90 -13.74 -8.20 6.30
N GLU A 91 -14.90 -7.54 6.35
CA GLU A 91 -15.47 -6.79 5.21
C GLU A 91 -15.20 -5.29 5.29
N LYS A 92 -14.69 -4.81 6.43
CA LYS A 92 -14.40 -3.38 6.61
C LYS A 92 -13.01 -2.99 6.11
N LYS A 93 -12.95 -1.84 5.44
CA LYS A 93 -11.70 -1.16 5.04
C LYS A 93 -11.27 -0.21 6.16
N ASP A 94 -10.81 -0.76 7.25
CA ASP A 94 -10.52 -0.04 8.50
C ASP A 94 -9.07 -0.23 8.99
N GLY A 95 -8.17 -0.61 8.08
CA GLY A 95 -6.76 -0.86 8.40
C GLY A 95 -6.07 0.31 9.10
N ASN A 96 -6.39 1.54 8.72
CA ASN A 96 -5.84 2.73 9.37
C ASN A 96 -6.29 2.83 10.85
N ALA A 97 -7.60 2.67 11.12
CA ALA A 97 -8.14 2.69 12.47
C ALA A 97 -7.59 1.52 13.32
N ASN A 98 -7.49 0.33 12.71
CA ASN A 98 -6.92 -0.86 13.35
C ASN A 98 -5.45 -0.64 13.72
N THR A 99 -4.63 -0.13 12.80
CA THR A 99 -3.21 0.14 13.07
C THR A 99 -3.05 1.16 14.20
N TYR A 100 -3.88 2.20 14.23
CA TYR A 100 -3.88 3.17 15.30
C TYR A 100 -4.30 2.56 16.64
N ALA A 101 -5.32 1.67 16.66
CA ALA A 101 -5.74 0.96 17.85
C ALA A 101 -4.61 0.08 18.43
N MET A 102 -3.88 -0.64 17.56
CA MET A 102 -2.71 -1.44 17.93
C MET A 102 -1.60 -0.56 18.54
N TYR A 103 -1.27 0.55 17.88
CA TYR A 103 -0.23 1.48 18.35
C TYR A 103 -0.57 2.13 19.67
N SER A 104 -1.83 2.50 19.89
CA SER A 104 -2.29 3.20 21.09
C SER A 104 -2.66 2.28 22.25
N ASN A 105 -2.55 0.96 22.09
CA ASN A 105 -2.88 -0.01 23.13
C ASN A 105 -1.83 0.00 24.25
N ASN A 106 -2.23 0.42 25.42
CA ASN A 106 -1.34 0.48 26.60
C ASN A 106 -1.31 -0.80 27.45
N LYS A 107 -2.04 -1.86 27.05
CA LYS A 107 -2.11 -3.13 27.76
C LYS A 107 -1.26 -4.23 27.11
N ALA A 108 -0.96 -4.09 25.83
CA ALA A 108 -0.13 -5.01 25.07
C ALA A 108 0.53 -4.23 23.92
N GLY A 109 1.84 -4.33 23.77
CA GLY A 109 2.56 -3.73 22.66
C GLY A 109 2.25 -4.41 21.32
N SER A 110 2.44 -3.68 20.24
CA SER A 110 2.34 -4.22 18.89
C SER A 110 3.61 -3.92 18.10
N PRO A 111 4.58 -4.85 18.04
CA PRO A 111 5.77 -4.69 17.21
C PRO A 111 5.44 -4.38 15.75
N LEU A 112 4.33 -4.94 15.23
CA LEU A 112 3.84 -4.67 13.89
C LEU A 112 3.44 -3.19 13.70
N ALA A 113 2.68 -2.62 14.63
CA ALA A 113 2.29 -1.21 14.57
C ALA A 113 3.51 -0.28 14.75
N ASP A 114 4.43 -0.61 15.64
CA ASP A 114 5.67 0.15 15.86
C ASP A 114 6.55 0.16 14.62
N ALA A 115 6.65 -0.97 13.90
CA ALA A 115 7.38 -1.07 12.64
C ALA A 115 6.79 -0.14 11.57
N VAL A 116 5.47 -0.01 11.48
CA VAL A 116 4.81 0.92 10.54
C VAL A 116 5.15 2.36 10.85
N PHE A 117 5.07 2.78 12.10
CA PHE A 117 5.37 4.15 12.49
C PHE A 117 6.84 4.51 12.28
N SER A 118 7.76 3.52 12.27
CA SER A 118 9.17 3.73 11.99
C SER A 118 9.45 4.06 10.52
N VAL A 119 8.58 3.66 9.58
CA VAL A 119 8.73 3.92 8.14
C VAL A 119 8.03 5.18 7.63
N TRP A 120 7.48 5.98 8.53
CA TRP A 120 6.86 7.26 8.18
C TRP A 120 7.90 8.27 7.70
N ARG A 121 8.08 8.39 6.38
CA ARG A 121 9.09 9.29 5.80
C ARG A 121 8.54 10.41 4.93
N TYR A 122 7.23 10.41 4.55
CA TYR A 122 6.73 11.28 3.49
C TYR A 122 5.45 12.07 3.84
N GLY A 123 5.17 12.26 5.13
CA GLY A 123 3.97 13.00 5.55
C GLY A 123 2.65 12.27 5.30
N GLN A 124 2.71 11.04 4.79
CA GLN A 124 1.57 10.16 4.59
C GLN A 124 1.55 9.10 5.70
N SER A 125 0.39 8.90 6.31
CA SER A 125 0.21 7.86 7.33
C SER A 125 0.13 6.50 6.67
N ALA A 126 1.23 5.74 6.67
CA ALA A 126 1.20 4.34 6.29
C ALA A 126 0.53 3.52 7.40
N TYR A 127 -0.15 2.43 7.03
CA TYR A 127 -0.83 1.54 7.95
C TYR A 127 -0.88 0.10 7.44
N ILE A 128 -1.21 -0.84 8.32
CA ILE A 128 -1.40 -2.25 7.99
C ILE A 128 -2.80 -2.43 7.37
N PRO A 129 -2.92 -3.00 6.17
CA PRO A 129 -4.23 -3.21 5.55
C PRO A 129 -5.11 -4.16 6.38
N SER A 130 -6.42 -3.89 6.42
CA SER A 130 -7.42 -4.85 6.88
C SER A 130 -7.55 -6.01 5.87
N VAL A 131 -8.25 -7.09 6.25
CA VAL A 131 -8.55 -8.20 5.33
C VAL A 131 -9.25 -7.70 4.06
N ALA A 132 -10.21 -6.78 4.17
CA ALA A 132 -10.91 -6.21 3.01
C ALA A 132 -9.95 -5.47 2.07
N GLU A 133 -8.99 -4.72 2.61
CA GLU A 133 -7.99 -4.01 1.82
C GLU A 133 -6.95 -4.97 1.22
N MET A 134 -6.60 -6.06 1.92
CA MET A 134 -5.75 -7.12 1.36
C MET A 134 -6.40 -7.81 0.16
N ARG A 135 -7.72 -8.00 0.16
CA ARG A 135 -8.46 -8.53 -1.01
C ARG A 135 -8.35 -7.61 -2.23
N LEU A 136 -8.42 -6.29 -2.03
CA LEU A 136 -8.20 -5.32 -3.12
C LEU A 136 -6.77 -5.37 -3.65
N LEU A 137 -5.79 -5.45 -2.75
CA LEU A 137 -4.39 -5.59 -3.12
C LEU A 137 -4.16 -6.87 -3.93
N TYR A 138 -4.68 -8.01 -3.45
CA TYR A 138 -4.60 -9.29 -4.15
C TYR A 138 -5.19 -9.21 -5.57
N ALA A 139 -6.35 -8.60 -5.73
CA ALA A 139 -6.99 -8.46 -7.05
C ALA A 139 -6.17 -7.60 -8.03
N ALA A 140 -5.39 -6.65 -7.53
CA ALA A 140 -4.57 -5.76 -8.35
C ALA A 140 -3.15 -6.31 -8.64
N LEU A 141 -2.72 -7.39 -8.00
CA LEU A 141 -1.34 -7.92 -8.11
C LEU A 141 -0.84 -8.13 -9.54
N PRO A 142 -1.64 -8.65 -10.50
CA PRO A 142 -1.16 -8.82 -11.88
C PRO A 142 -0.67 -7.51 -12.51
N VAL A 143 -1.27 -6.39 -12.12
CA VAL A 143 -0.90 -5.05 -12.62
C VAL A 143 0.25 -4.46 -11.81
N ILE A 144 0.15 -4.49 -10.47
CA ILE A 144 1.07 -3.72 -9.63
C ILE A 144 2.39 -4.43 -9.33
N ASN A 145 2.41 -5.76 -9.29
CA ASN A 145 3.61 -6.50 -8.86
C ASN A 145 4.82 -6.28 -9.80
N PRO A 146 4.67 -6.25 -11.14
CA PRO A 146 5.76 -5.85 -12.02
C PRO A 146 6.23 -4.40 -11.80
N LEU A 147 5.31 -3.51 -11.44
CA LEU A 147 5.61 -2.10 -11.20
C LEU A 147 6.37 -1.89 -9.89
N LEU A 148 6.07 -2.66 -8.84
CA LEU A 148 6.87 -2.65 -7.60
C LEU A 148 8.33 -2.93 -7.91
N ALA A 149 8.63 -3.98 -8.67
CA ALA A 149 10.00 -4.31 -9.08
C ALA A 149 10.63 -3.21 -9.96
N ARG A 150 9.88 -2.67 -10.94
CA ARG A 150 10.34 -1.58 -11.81
C ARG A 150 10.70 -0.31 -11.03
N CYS A 151 9.95 -0.02 -9.98
CA CYS A 151 10.21 1.10 -9.07
C CYS A 151 11.33 0.81 -8.05
N GLY A 152 12.07 -0.28 -8.19
CA GLY A 152 13.15 -0.66 -7.27
C GLY A 152 12.66 -1.16 -5.91
N GLY A 153 11.38 -1.53 -5.80
CA GLY A 153 10.77 -2.10 -4.61
C GLY A 153 10.90 -3.62 -4.54
N ASP A 154 10.35 -4.19 -3.48
CA ASP A 154 10.29 -5.64 -3.29
C ASP A 154 9.05 -6.19 -3.99
N ALA A 155 9.21 -7.02 -5.01
CA ALA A 155 8.09 -7.73 -5.61
C ALA A 155 7.44 -8.65 -4.56
N ILE A 156 6.11 -8.71 -4.58
CA ILE A 156 5.34 -9.59 -3.68
C ILE A 156 5.53 -11.03 -4.13
N SER A 157 5.96 -11.91 -3.23
CA SER A 157 6.02 -13.34 -3.50
C SER A 157 4.61 -13.90 -3.70
N LEU A 158 4.42 -14.68 -4.76
CA LEU A 158 3.14 -15.33 -5.09
C LEU A 158 3.18 -16.84 -4.81
N HIS A 159 4.30 -17.35 -4.33
CA HIS A 159 4.57 -18.77 -4.14
C HIS A 159 5.07 -19.05 -2.72
N ASP A 160 4.80 -20.26 -2.25
CA ASP A 160 5.32 -20.81 -1.01
C ASP A 160 4.94 -20.01 0.26
N ASP A 161 5.67 -20.22 1.33
CA ASP A 161 5.45 -19.57 2.63
C ASP A 161 5.68 -18.05 2.60
N GLY A 162 6.38 -17.53 1.59
CA GLY A 162 6.67 -16.10 1.42
C GLY A 162 5.48 -15.23 0.97
N CYS A 163 4.29 -15.80 0.74
CA CYS A 163 3.12 -15.05 0.30
C CYS A 163 2.13 -14.69 1.43
N TRP A 164 2.43 -15.04 2.69
CA TRP A 164 1.57 -14.81 3.84
C TRP A 164 1.97 -13.54 4.59
N TYR A 165 1.01 -12.63 4.74
CA TYR A 165 1.22 -11.31 5.33
C TYR A 165 0.22 -11.04 6.44
N TRP A 166 0.63 -10.34 7.50
CA TRP A 166 -0.30 -9.82 8.49
C TRP A 166 -1.32 -8.88 7.84
N SER A 167 -2.59 -9.10 8.16
CA SER A 167 -3.60 -8.03 8.10
C SER A 167 -3.72 -7.38 9.47
N SER A 168 -4.38 -6.23 9.55
CA SER A 168 -4.67 -5.56 10.83
C SER A 168 -5.95 -6.05 11.51
N THR A 169 -6.58 -7.12 11.00
CA THR A 169 -7.88 -7.63 11.48
C THR A 169 -7.67 -8.77 12.48
N GLU A 170 -8.16 -8.63 13.72
CA GLU A 170 -8.19 -9.71 14.70
C GLU A 170 -9.26 -10.75 14.36
N VAL A 171 -9.13 -11.97 14.90
CA VAL A 171 -10.10 -13.05 14.66
C VAL A 171 -11.29 -12.90 15.58
N SER A 172 -12.49 -12.89 15.02
CA SER A 172 -13.74 -12.79 15.78
C SER A 172 -13.87 -13.93 16.80
N GLY A 173 -14.18 -13.56 18.04
CA GLY A 173 -14.24 -14.51 19.17
C GLY A 173 -12.88 -14.96 19.71
N GLN A 174 -11.76 -14.62 19.04
CA GLN A 174 -10.38 -14.96 19.43
C GLN A 174 -9.42 -13.77 19.41
N ALA A 175 -9.94 -12.55 19.47
CA ALA A 175 -9.17 -11.29 19.34
C ALA A 175 -8.03 -11.17 20.37
N SER A 176 -8.13 -11.79 21.54
CA SER A 176 -7.07 -11.81 22.52
C SER A 176 -5.90 -12.73 22.18
N ALA A 177 -6.04 -13.62 21.19
CA ALA A 177 -5.06 -14.65 20.85
C ALA A 177 -4.61 -14.64 19.39
N LYS A 178 -5.52 -14.33 18.45
CA LYS A 178 -5.27 -14.53 17.02
C LYS A 178 -5.62 -13.30 16.17
N ALA A 179 -4.89 -13.15 15.07
CA ALA A 179 -5.19 -12.24 13.98
C ALA A 179 -5.11 -12.98 12.63
N TRP A 180 -5.62 -12.35 11.57
CA TRP A 180 -5.64 -12.94 10.25
C TRP A 180 -4.35 -12.68 9.48
N LEU A 181 -3.71 -13.76 9.02
CA LEU A 181 -2.82 -13.71 7.85
C LEU A 181 -3.65 -13.79 6.57
N TYR A 182 -3.14 -13.13 5.54
CA TYR A 182 -3.69 -13.17 4.19
C TYR A 182 -2.62 -13.60 3.19
N SER A 183 -2.92 -14.59 2.38
CA SER A 183 -2.03 -15.04 1.31
C SER A 183 -2.22 -14.20 0.06
N LEU A 184 -1.21 -13.44 -0.33
CA LEU A 184 -1.20 -12.72 -1.61
C LEU A 184 -0.89 -13.63 -2.81
N GLY A 185 -0.55 -14.90 -2.58
CA GLY A 185 -0.41 -15.90 -3.65
C GLY A 185 -1.72 -16.59 -4.02
N THR A 186 -2.63 -16.80 -3.04
CA THR A 186 -3.83 -17.62 -3.23
C THR A 186 -5.14 -16.93 -2.86
N GLY A 187 -5.09 -15.79 -2.15
CA GLY A 187 -6.28 -15.14 -1.58
C GLY A 187 -6.82 -15.83 -0.33
N ALA A 188 -6.14 -16.85 0.19
CA ALA A 188 -6.56 -17.56 1.39
C ALA A 188 -6.29 -16.77 2.66
N MET A 189 -7.02 -17.10 3.72
CA MET A 189 -6.88 -16.53 5.05
C MET A 189 -6.51 -17.62 6.06
N GLN A 190 -5.67 -17.26 7.04
CA GLN A 190 -5.27 -18.19 8.11
C GLN A 190 -5.36 -17.48 9.47
N GLU A 191 -6.05 -18.12 10.42
CA GLU A 191 -6.02 -17.70 11.82
C GLU A 191 -4.65 -18.04 12.42
N THR A 192 -3.95 -17.03 12.93
CA THR A 192 -2.57 -17.17 13.39
C THR A 192 -2.40 -16.57 14.77
N PRO A 193 -1.68 -17.23 15.69
CA PRO A 193 -1.31 -16.66 16.98
C PRO A 193 -0.58 -15.33 16.81
N LYS A 194 -0.99 -14.29 17.56
CA LYS A 194 -0.45 -12.92 17.40
C LYS A 194 1.03 -12.78 17.77
N THR A 195 1.59 -13.75 18.45
CA THR A 195 3.02 -13.78 18.83
C THR A 195 3.91 -14.48 17.81
N GLU A 196 3.35 -14.95 16.70
CA GLU A 196 4.16 -15.44 15.58
C GLU A 196 4.65 -14.26 14.73
N ALA A 197 5.87 -14.36 14.19
CA ALA A 197 6.47 -13.32 13.36
C ALA A 197 6.18 -13.57 11.88
N HIS A 198 5.50 -12.62 11.23
CA HIS A 198 5.22 -12.65 9.80
C HIS A 198 5.48 -11.29 9.15
N PRO A 199 5.79 -11.26 7.85
CA PRO A 199 5.95 -10.01 7.12
C PRO A 199 4.64 -9.24 7.01
N ALA A 200 4.75 -7.96 6.66
CA ALA A 200 3.60 -7.13 6.33
C ALA A 200 3.90 -6.19 5.17
N ARG A 201 2.85 -5.76 4.48
CA ARG A 201 2.89 -4.69 3.48
C ARG A 201 2.12 -3.51 4.02
N VAL A 202 2.75 -2.35 4.03
CA VAL A 202 2.05 -1.12 4.39
C VAL A 202 1.32 -0.54 3.20
N ILE A 203 0.19 0.08 3.47
CA ILE A 203 -0.56 0.84 2.48
C ILE A 203 -0.77 2.28 2.96
N ILE A 204 -1.09 3.17 2.02
CA ILE A 204 -1.47 4.55 2.28
C ILE A 204 -2.80 4.86 1.60
N THR A 205 -3.60 5.74 2.21
CA THR A 205 -4.80 6.31 1.60
C THR A 205 -4.45 7.60 0.89
N LEU A 206 -4.81 7.70 -0.38
CA LEU A 206 -4.61 8.89 -1.19
C LEU A 206 -5.87 9.74 -1.18
N ARG A 207 -5.71 11.01 -0.82
CA ARG A 207 -6.78 12.02 -0.84
C ARG A 207 -6.33 13.17 -1.74
N LYS A 208 -7.26 13.67 -2.53
CA LYS A 208 -7.06 14.92 -3.26
C LYS A 208 -7.13 16.11 -2.33
#